data_246111d30c60c003f61cb4ddd0a8e7f3
#
_entry.id   246111d30c60c003f61cb4ddd0a8e7f3
#
_cell.length_a   1.000
_cell.length_b   1.000
_cell.length_c   1.000
_cell.angle_alpha   90.00
_cell.angle_beta   90.00
_cell.angle_gamma   90.00
#
_symmetry.space_group_name_H-M   'P 1'
#
loop_
_entity.id
_entity.type
_entity.pdbx_description
1 polymer ?
#
loop_
_entity_poly.entity_id
_entity_poly.type
_entity_poly.pdbx_seq_one_letter_code
_entity_poly.pdbx_strand_id
1 'polypeptide(L)'
;RSLRRQRQMCIRDRYMTGGIVVVLGKTGLNFAAGMSGGIAYVLDEDGTFKNRCNLAMVELEPVPEEDDLLESEHHHGGDFEHHGRVDISSDMTRYDEERLRNIISRHLKFTQSDLAKKILDEWDNFRPKFLKVMPTEYRRALEEIKAEKLNNIVAAE
;
A
#
# COMPACT_ATOMS: atom_id res chain seq x y z
N ARG A 1 -1.36 12.48 -27.69
CA ARG A 1 -2.38 11.98 -26.71
C ARG A 1 -1.75 11.47 -25.41
N SER A 2 -0.44 11.25 -25.35
CA SER A 2 0.31 10.75 -24.18
C SER A 2 0.55 11.82 -23.09
N LEU A 3 0.62 13.09 -23.46
CA LEU A 3 0.98 14.20 -22.56
C LEU A 3 -0.09 14.56 -21.48
N ARG A 4 -1.36 14.23 -21.70
CA ARG A 4 -2.41 14.50 -20.70
C ARG A 4 -2.39 13.53 -19.52
N ARG A 5 -1.93 12.28 -19.71
CA ARG A 5 -1.82 11.30 -18.61
C ARG A 5 -0.66 11.62 -17.66
N GLN A 6 0.46 12.12 -18.18
CA GLN A 6 1.59 12.52 -17.35
C GLN A 6 1.28 13.73 -16.45
N ARG A 7 0.46 14.69 -16.90
CA ARG A 7 0.07 15.84 -16.06
C ARG A 7 -0.85 15.47 -14.90
N GLN A 8 -1.70 14.46 -15.04
CA GLN A 8 -2.54 13.99 -13.95
C GLN A 8 -1.76 13.22 -12.88
N MET A 9 -0.68 12.54 -13.25
CA MET A 9 0.18 11.85 -12.28
C MET A 9 0.97 12.85 -11.40
N CYS A 10 1.50 13.92 -11.97
CA CYS A 10 2.27 14.93 -11.21
C CYS A 10 1.46 15.69 -10.15
N ILE A 11 0.13 15.79 -10.26
CA ILE A 11 -0.72 16.50 -9.31
C ILE A 11 -1.07 15.62 -8.09
N ARG A 12 -1.02 14.30 -8.22
CA ARG A 12 -1.34 13.35 -7.14
C ARG A 12 -0.14 12.97 -6.27
N ASP A 13 1.05 13.35 -6.68
CA ASP A 13 2.30 12.95 -6.02
C ASP A 13 2.61 13.76 -4.77
N ARG A 14 1.79 14.79 -4.44
CA ARG A 14 2.03 15.71 -3.31
C ARG A 14 0.77 15.96 -2.49
N TYR A 15 0.97 16.22 -1.18
CA TYR A 15 -0.09 16.60 -0.24
C TYR A 15 -1.23 15.57 -0.12
N MET A 16 -0.93 14.29 -0.22
CA MET A 16 -1.90 13.24 0.03
C MET A 16 -2.25 13.20 1.52
N THR A 17 -3.54 13.25 1.84
CA THR A 17 -4.05 13.27 3.22
C THR A 17 -4.81 12.00 3.60
N GLY A 18 -5.09 11.12 2.65
CA GLY A 18 -5.80 9.87 2.89
C GLY A 18 -6.04 9.07 1.62
N GLY A 19 -6.62 7.88 1.79
CA GLY A 19 -6.93 6.97 0.70
C GLY A 19 -5.75 6.11 0.27
N ILE A 20 -5.91 5.43 -0.87
CA ILE A 20 -4.90 4.53 -1.43
C ILE A 20 -4.65 4.90 -2.88
N VAL A 21 -3.38 4.98 -3.27
CA VAL A 21 -2.94 5.25 -4.63
C VAL A 21 -2.02 4.13 -5.09
N VAL A 22 -2.19 3.67 -6.33
CA VAL A 22 -1.27 2.74 -6.99
C VAL A 22 -0.67 3.41 -8.22
N VAL A 23 0.65 3.44 -8.28
CA VAL A 23 1.40 4.06 -9.38
C VAL A 23 2.17 2.96 -10.12
N LEU A 24 1.76 2.70 -11.35
CA LEU A 24 2.35 1.66 -12.21
C LEU A 24 3.42 2.19 -13.16
N GLY A 25 3.69 3.48 -13.12
CA GLY A 25 4.67 4.14 -13.98
C GLY A 25 5.68 4.97 -13.21
N LYS A 26 6.60 5.60 -13.93
CA LYS A 26 7.63 6.45 -13.31
C LYS A 26 7.01 7.66 -12.64
N THR A 27 7.46 7.93 -11.41
CA THR A 27 7.10 9.12 -10.65
C THR A 27 7.96 10.32 -11.00
N GLY A 28 7.46 11.52 -10.71
CA GLY A 28 8.27 12.73 -10.73
C GLY A 28 9.21 12.82 -9.53
N LEU A 29 10.04 13.88 -9.52
CA LEU A 29 10.89 14.22 -8.38
C LEU A 29 10.02 14.75 -7.23
N ASN A 30 10.46 14.51 -5.99
CA ASN A 30 9.73 14.87 -4.76
C ASN A 30 8.37 14.18 -4.60
N PHE A 31 8.24 12.94 -5.03
CA PHE A 31 7.09 12.12 -4.69
C PHE A 31 6.88 12.08 -3.18
N ALA A 32 5.64 12.03 -2.73
CA ALA A 32 5.22 12.07 -1.32
C ALA A 32 5.58 13.35 -0.55
N ALA A 33 5.98 14.44 -1.22
CA ALA A 33 6.19 15.72 -0.55
C ALA A 33 4.89 16.22 0.08
N GLY A 34 4.90 16.46 1.39
CA GLY A 34 3.72 16.89 2.16
C GLY A 34 2.64 15.81 2.29
N MET A 35 2.97 14.54 2.11
CA MET A 35 2.07 13.43 2.37
C MET A 35 1.87 13.27 3.88
N SER A 36 0.66 13.51 4.37
CA SER A 36 0.32 13.43 5.80
C SER A 36 -0.58 12.25 6.15
N GLY A 37 -1.14 11.56 5.14
CA GLY A 37 -2.02 10.41 5.36
C GLY A 37 -2.22 9.59 4.11
N GLY A 38 -2.79 8.41 4.27
CA GLY A 38 -3.01 7.45 3.19
C GLY A 38 -1.78 6.59 2.88
N ILE A 39 -1.93 5.71 1.88
CA ILE A 39 -0.90 4.77 1.45
C ILE A 39 -0.72 4.89 -0.05
N ALA A 40 0.53 4.91 -0.51
CA ALA A 40 0.83 4.80 -1.94
C ALA A 40 1.65 3.53 -2.21
N TYR A 41 1.25 2.76 -3.22
CA TYR A 41 2.04 1.66 -3.75
C TYR A 41 2.65 2.09 -5.07
N VAL A 42 3.95 1.99 -5.19
CA VAL A 42 4.70 2.44 -6.38
C VAL A 42 5.49 1.29 -6.96
N LEU A 43 5.31 1.03 -8.25
CA LEU A 43 6.11 0.06 -8.97
C LEU A 43 7.48 0.66 -9.29
N ASP A 44 8.53 0.12 -8.66
CA ASP A 44 9.93 0.51 -8.85
C ASP A 44 10.67 -0.54 -9.68
N GLU A 45 10.49 -0.49 -11.00
CA GLU A 45 11.12 -1.46 -11.92
C GLU A 45 12.64 -1.25 -12.02
N ASP A 46 13.11 -0.03 -11.86
CA ASP A 46 14.52 0.35 -12.06
C ASP A 46 15.31 0.56 -10.75
N GLY A 47 14.68 0.35 -9.59
CA GLY A 47 15.31 0.52 -8.27
C GLY A 47 15.68 1.98 -7.93
N THR A 48 15.18 2.95 -8.68
CA THR A 48 15.56 4.36 -8.54
C THR A 48 14.52 5.22 -7.81
N PHE A 49 13.39 4.65 -7.42
CA PHE A 49 12.29 5.38 -6.81
C PHE A 49 12.70 6.10 -5.53
N LYS A 50 13.55 5.49 -4.70
CA LYS A 50 14.08 6.09 -3.47
C LYS A 50 14.70 7.48 -3.70
N ASN A 51 15.37 7.67 -4.86
CA ASN A 51 16.00 8.94 -5.21
C ASN A 51 15.00 10.02 -5.67
N ARG A 52 13.76 9.61 -5.96
CA ARG A 52 12.67 10.47 -6.42
C ARG A 52 11.65 10.73 -5.32
N CYS A 53 11.70 9.97 -4.24
CA CYS A 53 10.78 10.11 -3.11
C CYS A 53 11.33 11.08 -2.07
N ASN A 54 10.45 11.91 -1.52
CA ASN A 54 10.78 12.76 -0.39
C ASN A 54 10.61 11.97 0.91
N LEU A 55 11.71 11.47 1.44
CA LEU A 55 11.73 10.62 2.63
C LEU A 55 11.65 11.37 3.96
N ALA A 56 11.46 12.70 3.93
CA ALA A 56 11.45 13.49 5.17
C ALA A 56 10.29 13.13 6.11
N MET A 57 9.16 12.65 5.56
CA MET A 57 7.93 12.37 6.31
C MET A 57 7.34 10.99 6.04
N VAL A 58 7.99 10.18 5.19
CA VAL A 58 7.47 8.88 4.78
C VAL A 58 8.53 7.79 4.88
N GLU A 59 8.07 6.58 5.10
CA GLU A 59 8.85 5.34 5.05
C GLU A 59 8.53 4.58 3.79
N LEU A 60 9.55 3.84 3.29
CA LEU A 60 9.42 2.93 2.17
C LEU A 60 9.55 1.50 2.66
N GLU A 61 8.56 0.68 2.37
CA GLU A 61 8.53 -0.72 2.73
C GLU A 61 8.28 -1.59 1.50
N PRO A 62 8.90 -2.76 1.41
CA PRO A 62 8.49 -3.74 0.42
C PRO A 62 7.07 -4.23 0.74
N VAL A 63 6.34 -4.67 -0.28
CA VAL A 63 5.06 -5.35 -0.07
C VAL A 63 5.37 -6.80 0.30
N PRO A 64 5.07 -7.23 1.55
CA PRO A 64 5.37 -8.58 2.02
C PRO A 64 4.54 -9.61 1.27
N GLU A 65 5.02 -10.84 1.28
CA GLU A 65 4.23 -12.01 0.87
C GLU A 65 3.23 -12.36 1.96
N GLU A 66 2.05 -12.83 1.55
CA GLU A 66 0.99 -13.15 2.52
C GLU A 66 1.39 -14.29 3.46
N ASP A 67 2.21 -15.23 2.97
CA ASP A 67 2.77 -16.34 3.78
C ASP A 67 3.74 -15.86 4.87
N ASP A 68 4.53 -14.80 4.61
CA ASP A 68 5.46 -14.23 5.61
C ASP A 68 4.72 -13.61 6.80
N LEU A 69 3.49 -13.13 6.59
CA LEU A 69 2.65 -12.59 7.66
C LEU A 69 2.09 -13.69 8.55
N LEU A 70 1.73 -14.85 7.99
CA LEU A 70 1.23 -16.01 8.74
C LEU A 70 2.33 -16.61 9.62
N GLU A 71 3.58 -16.69 9.13
CA GLU A 71 4.71 -17.19 9.95
C GLU A 71 5.02 -16.26 11.12
N SER A 72 4.91 -14.95 10.95
CA SER A 72 5.17 -14.00 12.05
C SER A 72 4.10 -14.05 13.15
N GLU A 73 2.85 -14.41 12.82
CA GLU A 73 1.76 -14.57 13.79
C GLU A 73 1.87 -15.87 14.59
N HIS A 74 2.45 -16.94 14.04
CA HIS A 74 2.70 -18.20 14.78
C HIS A 74 3.67 -18.01 15.95
N HIS A 75 4.52 -17.00 15.94
CA HIS A 75 5.41 -16.68 17.05
C HIS A 75 4.73 -15.92 18.21
N HIS A 76 3.51 -15.42 18.04
CA HIS A 76 2.79 -14.62 19.06
C HIS A 76 1.54 -15.29 19.64
N GLY A 77 1.35 -16.59 19.46
CA GLY A 77 0.42 -17.43 20.23
C GLY A 77 -1.03 -16.92 20.34
N GLY A 78 -1.65 -16.59 19.24
CA GLY A 78 -3.07 -16.21 19.21
C GLY A 78 -3.91 -17.26 18.49
N ASP A 79 -5.03 -17.67 19.10
CA ASP A 79 -6.00 -18.62 18.56
C ASP A 79 -6.56 -18.14 17.20
N PHE A 80 -6.51 -19.04 16.23
CA PHE A 80 -7.11 -18.84 14.92
C PHE A 80 -8.62 -19.04 14.99
N GLU A 81 -9.41 -17.99 14.97
CA GLU A 81 -10.79 -18.09 14.50
C GLU A 81 -10.84 -17.89 12.97
N HIS A 82 -10.79 -18.99 12.26
CA HIS A 82 -11.30 -19.09 10.90
C HIS A 82 -12.79 -18.80 10.94
N HIS A 83 -13.23 -17.73 10.34
CA HIS A 83 -14.54 -17.45 9.73
C HIS A 83 -14.97 -15.98 9.93
N GLY A 84 -14.52 -15.16 9.05
CA GLY A 84 -15.09 -13.85 8.83
C GLY A 84 -14.39 -13.24 7.61
N ARG A 85 -15.13 -12.68 6.68
CA ARG A 85 -14.54 -11.83 5.64
C ARG A 85 -13.80 -10.71 6.37
N VAL A 86 -12.48 -10.84 6.46
CA VAL A 86 -11.65 -9.79 7.01
C VAL A 86 -11.88 -8.56 6.14
N ASP A 87 -12.31 -7.46 6.75
CA ASP A 87 -12.47 -6.20 6.04
C ASP A 87 -11.08 -5.63 5.77
N ILE A 88 -10.53 -5.99 4.60
CA ILE A 88 -9.22 -5.55 4.10
C ILE A 88 -9.11 -4.02 4.10
N SER A 89 -10.24 -3.32 4.12
CA SER A 89 -10.29 -1.86 4.16
C SER A 89 -10.13 -1.30 5.57
N SER A 90 -10.35 -2.10 6.62
CA SER A 90 -10.34 -1.65 8.00
C SER A 90 -8.95 -1.63 8.63
N ASP A 91 -8.05 -2.54 8.24
CA ASP A 91 -6.65 -2.57 8.72
C ASP A 91 -5.67 -2.16 7.61
N MET A 92 -5.28 -0.90 7.62
CA MET A 92 -4.34 -0.32 6.65
C MET A 92 -2.88 -0.72 6.90
N THR A 93 -2.59 -1.45 7.96
CA THR A 93 -1.25 -1.93 8.29
C THR A 93 -0.98 -3.35 7.81
N ARG A 94 -2.03 -4.07 7.39
CA ARG A 94 -1.98 -5.47 6.94
C ARG A 94 -2.64 -5.64 5.57
N TYR A 95 -2.51 -6.82 4.99
CA TYR A 95 -3.17 -7.21 3.73
C TYR A 95 -2.76 -6.33 2.53
N ASP A 96 -1.50 -5.89 2.51
CA ASP A 96 -0.99 -5.01 1.46
C ASP A 96 -1.00 -5.68 0.09
N GLU A 97 -0.62 -6.96 0.02
CA GLU A 97 -0.59 -7.72 -1.22
C GLU A 97 -2.00 -7.88 -1.81
N GLU A 98 -2.95 -8.37 -1.02
CA GLU A 98 -4.33 -8.57 -1.46
C GLU A 98 -4.98 -7.25 -1.88
N ARG A 99 -4.78 -6.21 -1.09
CA ARG A 99 -5.27 -4.86 -1.38
C ARG A 99 -4.71 -4.33 -2.71
N LEU A 100 -3.40 -4.45 -2.91
CA LEU A 100 -2.73 -4.02 -4.14
C LEU A 100 -3.25 -4.79 -5.35
N ARG A 101 -3.34 -6.12 -5.24
CA ARG A 101 -3.84 -7.01 -6.29
C ARG A 101 -5.29 -6.70 -6.66
N ASN A 102 -6.16 -6.44 -5.68
CA ASN A 102 -7.55 -6.05 -5.89
C ASN A 102 -7.66 -4.71 -6.62
N ILE A 103 -6.86 -3.71 -6.26
CA ILE A 103 -6.88 -2.40 -6.93
C ILE A 103 -6.41 -2.52 -8.37
N ILE A 104 -5.33 -3.28 -8.65
CA ILE A 104 -4.83 -3.49 -10.01
C ILE A 104 -5.84 -4.28 -10.85
N SER A 105 -6.49 -5.30 -10.28
CA SER A 105 -7.54 -6.08 -10.95
C SER A 105 -8.74 -5.22 -11.33
N ARG A 106 -9.17 -4.34 -10.43
CA ARG A 106 -10.23 -3.36 -10.73
C ARG A 106 -9.81 -2.38 -11.81
N HIS A 107 -8.56 -1.90 -11.76
CA HIS A 107 -8.01 -1.04 -12.80
C HIS A 107 -8.02 -1.74 -14.16
N LEU A 108 -7.55 -2.99 -14.25
CA LEU A 108 -7.61 -3.79 -15.47
C LEU A 108 -9.04 -3.92 -15.99
N LYS A 109 -9.99 -4.26 -15.10
CA LYS A 109 -11.41 -4.43 -15.48
C LYS A 109 -12.00 -3.19 -16.15
N PHE A 110 -11.66 -1.99 -15.64
CA PHE A 110 -12.27 -0.75 -16.14
C PHE A 110 -11.47 -0.07 -17.26
N THR A 111 -10.18 -0.33 -17.38
CA THR A 111 -9.31 0.36 -18.34
C THR A 111 -8.74 -0.54 -19.44
N GLN A 112 -8.82 -1.87 -19.26
CA GLN A 112 -8.19 -2.86 -20.13
C GLN A 112 -6.69 -2.57 -20.38
N SER A 113 -5.99 -2.13 -19.31
CA SER A 113 -4.58 -1.77 -19.38
C SER A 113 -3.70 -3.00 -19.58
N ASP A 114 -2.92 -3.03 -20.66
CA ASP A 114 -1.97 -4.12 -20.95
C ASP A 114 -0.92 -4.25 -19.86
N LEU A 115 -0.48 -3.14 -19.28
CA LEU A 115 0.48 -3.14 -18.17
C LEU A 115 -0.12 -3.78 -16.92
N ALA A 116 -1.37 -3.43 -16.56
CA ALA A 116 -2.04 -4.02 -15.42
C ALA A 116 -2.25 -5.53 -15.61
N LYS A 117 -2.59 -5.95 -16.84
CA LYS A 117 -2.70 -7.37 -17.19
C LYS A 117 -1.37 -8.09 -17.01
N LYS A 118 -0.28 -7.55 -17.57
CA LYS A 118 1.07 -8.13 -17.45
C LYS A 118 1.50 -8.27 -15.99
N ILE A 119 1.24 -7.27 -15.15
CA ILE A 119 1.58 -7.29 -13.73
C ILE A 119 0.82 -8.42 -13.01
N LEU A 120 -0.47 -8.61 -13.31
CA LEU A 120 -1.27 -9.65 -12.68
C LEU A 120 -0.90 -11.06 -13.19
N ASP A 121 -0.55 -11.20 -14.46
CA ASP A 121 -0.14 -12.48 -15.07
C ASP A 121 1.25 -12.92 -14.55
N GLU A 122 2.14 -11.98 -14.23
CA GLU A 122 3.49 -12.20 -13.72
C GLU A 122 3.65 -11.69 -12.27
N TRP A 123 2.65 -11.93 -11.43
CA TRP A 123 2.55 -11.31 -10.09
C TRP A 123 3.79 -11.52 -9.23
N ASP A 124 4.32 -12.74 -9.16
CA ASP A 124 5.47 -13.10 -8.33
C ASP A 124 6.75 -12.34 -8.74
N ASN A 125 6.86 -11.96 -10.02
CA ASN A 125 7.97 -11.16 -10.53
C ASN A 125 7.80 -9.65 -10.27
N PHE A 126 6.56 -9.17 -10.18
CA PHE A 126 6.26 -7.74 -10.02
C PHE A 126 6.03 -7.36 -8.56
N ARG A 127 5.43 -8.22 -7.73
CA ARG A 127 5.16 -7.96 -6.31
C ARG A 127 6.38 -7.41 -5.56
N PRO A 128 7.57 -8.05 -5.60
CA PRO A 128 8.74 -7.59 -4.85
C PRO A 128 9.30 -6.24 -5.34
N LYS A 129 8.85 -5.75 -6.51
CA LYS A 129 9.22 -4.43 -7.05
C LYS A 129 8.26 -3.32 -6.60
N PHE A 130 7.17 -3.67 -5.94
CA PHE A 130 6.30 -2.67 -5.36
C PHE A 130 6.84 -2.19 -4.01
N LEU A 131 6.86 -0.87 -3.86
CA LEU A 131 7.18 -0.21 -2.61
C LEU A 131 5.93 0.46 -2.06
N LYS A 132 5.66 0.21 -0.79
CA LYS A 132 4.65 0.91 0.00
C LYS A 132 5.27 2.19 0.54
N VAL A 133 4.61 3.30 0.30
CA VAL A 133 4.96 4.62 0.83
C VAL A 133 3.92 4.98 1.88
N MET A 134 4.36 5.16 3.12
CA MET A 134 3.48 5.43 4.24
C MET A 134 4.05 6.56 5.11
N PRO A 135 3.26 7.60 5.42
CA PRO A 135 3.70 8.64 6.34
C PRO A 135 3.91 8.08 7.75
N THR A 136 5.02 8.46 8.39
CA THR A 136 5.37 8.02 9.75
C THR A 136 4.30 8.39 10.79
N GLU A 137 3.80 9.62 10.73
CA GLU A 137 2.74 10.09 11.62
C GLU A 137 1.41 9.35 11.39
N TYR A 138 1.10 9.03 10.14
CA TYR A 138 -0.12 8.26 9.82
C TYR A 138 -0.03 6.83 10.33
N ARG A 139 1.12 6.19 10.21
CA ARG A 139 1.36 4.87 10.79
C ARG A 139 1.14 4.88 12.30
N ARG A 140 1.77 5.81 12.99
CA ARG A 140 1.65 5.95 14.43
C ARG A 140 0.19 6.15 14.86
N ALA A 141 -0.57 7.01 14.16
CA ALA A 141 -1.98 7.21 14.44
C ALA A 141 -2.83 5.93 14.23
N LEU A 142 -2.54 5.12 13.21
CA LEU A 142 -3.21 3.84 12.99
C LEU A 142 -2.91 2.82 14.09
N GLU A 143 -1.67 2.75 14.55
CA GLU A 143 -1.24 1.89 15.65
C GLU A 143 -1.90 2.29 16.98
N GLU A 144 -1.99 3.60 17.27
CA GLU A 144 -2.68 4.14 18.43
C GLU A 144 -4.18 3.77 18.41
N ILE A 145 -4.87 3.97 17.28
CA ILE A 145 -6.28 3.59 17.11
C ILE A 145 -6.49 2.08 17.29
N LYS A 146 -5.55 1.27 16.79
CA LYS A 146 -5.62 -0.19 16.93
C LYS A 146 -5.47 -0.60 18.39
N ALA A 147 -4.53 -0.02 19.11
CA ALA A 147 -4.31 -0.26 20.54
C ALA A 147 -5.52 0.16 21.39
N GLU A 148 -6.14 1.30 21.09
CA GLU A 148 -7.35 1.76 21.78
C GLU A 148 -8.54 0.82 21.54
N LYS A 149 -8.73 0.34 20.30
CA LYS A 149 -9.79 -0.63 19.99
C LYS A 149 -9.61 -1.94 20.75
N LEU A 150 -8.37 -2.44 20.82
CA LEU A 150 -8.05 -3.67 21.56
C LEU A 150 -8.33 -3.51 23.06
N ASN A 151 -7.91 -2.39 23.66
CA ASN A 151 -8.15 -2.11 25.07
C ASN A 151 -9.65 -1.97 25.39
N ASN A 152 -10.45 -1.39 24.49
CA ASN A 152 -11.90 -1.28 24.65
C ASN A 152 -12.61 -2.64 24.56
N ILE A 153 -12.12 -3.58 23.77
CA ILE A 153 -12.65 -4.93 23.68
C ILE A 153 -12.38 -5.69 24.99
N VAL A 154 -11.13 -5.63 25.48
CA VAL A 154 -10.72 -6.29 26.73
C VAL A 154 -11.45 -5.70 27.97
N ALA A 155 -11.82 -4.42 27.95
CA ALA A 155 -12.55 -3.79 29.03
C ALA A 155 -14.08 -4.08 29.02
N ALA A 156 -14.59 -4.68 27.95
CA ALA A 156 -15.99 -5.03 27.77
C ALA A 156 -16.31 -6.49 28.12
N GLU A 157 -15.29 -7.31 28.38
CA GLU A 157 -15.39 -8.67 28.93
C GLU A 157 -15.26 -8.67 30.47
#